data_b83ea23563098e1a222ecb02b2d8fb1d
#
_entry.id   b83ea23563098e1a222ecb02b2d8fb1d
#
_cell.length_a   1.000
_cell.length_b   1.000
_cell.length_c   1.000
_cell.angle_alpha   90.00
_cell.angle_beta   90.00
_cell.angle_gamma   90.00
#
_symmetry.space_group_name_H-M   'P 1'
#
loop_
_entity.id
_entity.type
_entity.pdbx_description
1 polymer ?
#
loop_
_entity_poly.entity_id
_entity_poly.type
_entity_poly.pdbx_seq_one_letter_code
_entity_poly.pdbx_strand_id
1 'polypeptide(L)'
;TKERWMARLFSLYFDDHTRLSLFANANNVNETQTPGTEGDWQPSNSPQGQTTTRLVGLHLDTEDKNKVVTDNIDATATWTDAVDEMRSASESFASGGNIFRRSMSLNRQKDFRASLQNNMRLRTGNIGMTSWTSLDYSNSRNNANSRKATYDNDPSRFGSIKEVLDSTFFADTNPLLSMITNRSQSISLDRYRSFSASQDTWAFYKLPWGDRLEININGTYS
;
A
#
# COMPACT_ATOMS: atom_id res chain seq x y z
N THR A 1 -0.56 19.88 -16.00
CA THR A 1 -0.78 19.57 -14.56
C THR A 1 -2.14 18.90 -14.44
N LYS A 2 -2.20 17.68 -13.90
CA LYS A 2 -3.48 17.05 -13.56
C LYS A 2 -4.08 17.77 -12.36
N GLU A 3 -5.39 18.00 -12.40
CA GLU A 3 -6.11 18.57 -11.26
C GLU A 3 -5.88 17.70 -10.02
N ARG A 4 -5.60 18.34 -8.89
CA ARG A 4 -5.48 17.68 -7.60
C ARG A 4 -6.80 17.75 -6.85
N TRP A 5 -7.21 16.63 -6.28
CA TRP A 5 -8.47 16.53 -5.56
C TRP A 5 -8.31 15.64 -4.34
N MET A 6 -9.14 15.88 -3.34
CA MET A 6 -9.25 15.08 -2.12
C MET A 6 -10.69 15.17 -1.62
N ALA A 7 -11.24 14.02 -1.22
CA ALA A 7 -12.53 13.90 -0.54
C ALA A 7 -12.37 13.00 0.68
N ARG A 8 -12.91 13.44 1.81
CA ARG A 8 -12.90 12.70 3.08
C ARG A 8 -14.30 12.64 3.65
N LEU A 9 -14.63 11.51 4.25
CA LEU A 9 -15.83 11.29 5.02
C LEU A 9 -15.43 10.73 6.38
N PHE A 10 -16.05 11.24 7.42
CA PHE A 10 -16.01 10.66 8.74
C PHE A 10 -17.42 10.72 9.35
N SER A 11 -17.86 9.60 9.92
CA SER A 11 -19.14 9.49 10.62
C SER A 11 -18.92 8.75 11.91
N LEU A 12 -19.49 9.27 12.98
CA LEU A 12 -19.42 8.70 14.32
C LEU A 12 -20.84 8.48 14.84
N TYR A 13 -21.10 7.25 15.27
CA TYR A 13 -22.26 6.90 16.09
C TYR A 13 -21.76 6.41 17.44
N PHE A 14 -22.35 6.87 18.51
CA PHE A 14 -22.06 6.39 19.85
C PHE A 14 -23.31 6.42 20.71
N ASP A 15 -23.39 5.43 21.57
CA ASP A 15 -24.33 5.38 22.70
C ASP A 15 -23.57 4.89 23.95
N ASP A 16 -24.31 4.55 25.02
CA ASP A 16 -23.70 4.13 26.29
C ASP A 16 -22.85 2.85 26.18
N HIS A 17 -23.03 2.06 25.11
CA HIS A 17 -22.44 0.73 24.96
C HIS A 17 -21.75 0.49 23.63
N THR A 18 -21.93 1.38 22.67
CA THR A 18 -21.43 1.19 21.31
C THR A 18 -20.84 2.47 20.76
N ARG A 19 -19.65 2.36 20.20
CA ARG A 19 -19.00 3.39 19.41
C ARG A 19 -18.67 2.83 18.05
N LEU A 20 -19.27 3.39 17.00
CA LEU A 20 -18.99 3.04 15.60
C LEU A 20 -18.50 4.26 14.87
N SER A 21 -17.31 4.19 14.30
CA SER A 21 -16.80 5.17 13.34
C SER A 21 -16.70 4.56 11.96
N LEU A 22 -17.18 5.30 10.97
CA LEU A 22 -17.04 5.00 9.55
C LEU A 22 -16.22 6.11 8.91
N PHE A 23 -15.26 5.74 8.09
CA PHE A 23 -14.42 6.72 7.42
C PHE A 23 -14.10 6.33 5.98
N ALA A 24 -13.91 7.34 5.15
CA ALA A 24 -13.43 7.17 3.79
C ALA A 24 -12.51 8.32 3.41
N ASN A 25 -11.51 8.02 2.59
CA ASN A 25 -10.59 8.98 2.01
C ASN A 25 -10.35 8.61 0.54
N ALA A 26 -10.58 9.54 -0.35
CA ALA A 26 -10.26 9.36 -1.76
C ALA A 26 -9.50 10.60 -2.26
N ASN A 27 -8.32 10.43 -2.84
CA ASN A 27 -7.48 11.54 -3.23
C ASN A 27 -6.45 11.17 -4.31
N ASN A 28 -5.89 12.20 -4.96
CA ASN A 28 -4.72 12.09 -5.82
C ASN A 28 -3.57 13.02 -5.38
N VAL A 29 -3.53 13.36 -4.11
CA VAL A 29 -2.51 14.22 -3.50
C VAL A 29 -1.46 13.45 -2.70
N ASN A 30 -1.37 12.14 -2.95
CA ASN A 30 -0.43 11.22 -2.31
C ASN A 30 -0.69 11.05 -0.79
N GLU A 31 -1.93 11.12 -0.35
CA GLU A 31 -2.26 11.01 1.05
C GLU A 31 -2.88 9.63 1.36
N THR A 32 -2.39 8.98 2.43
CA THR A 32 -2.77 7.61 2.81
C THR A 32 -3.29 7.52 4.25
N GLN A 33 -3.75 8.62 4.81
CA GLN A 33 -4.14 8.71 6.21
C GLN A 33 -5.45 8.00 6.52
N THR A 34 -5.52 7.46 7.73
CA THR A 34 -6.76 7.10 8.42
C THR A 34 -7.02 8.11 9.53
N PRO A 35 -8.27 8.40 9.88
CA PRO A 35 -8.57 9.23 11.04
C PRO A 35 -8.29 8.48 12.34
N GLY A 36 -7.94 9.20 13.40
CA GLY A 36 -7.98 8.72 14.76
C GLY A 36 -9.41 8.45 15.22
N THR A 37 -9.54 7.94 16.44
CA THR A 37 -10.84 7.60 17.04
C THR A 37 -11.79 8.81 17.20
N GLU A 38 -11.24 10.01 17.20
CA GLU A 38 -11.98 11.28 17.32
C GLU A 38 -12.18 11.97 15.96
N GLY A 39 -11.75 11.34 14.86
CA GLY A 39 -11.88 11.88 13.50
C GLY A 39 -10.75 12.84 13.09
N ASP A 40 -9.69 12.95 13.87
CA ASP A 40 -8.50 13.72 13.55
C ASP A 40 -7.65 12.97 12.49
N TRP A 41 -7.33 13.67 11.41
CA TRP A 41 -6.52 13.12 10.32
C TRP A 41 -5.05 13.51 10.52
N GLN A 42 -4.24 12.53 10.93
CA GLN A 42 -2.81 12.73 11.16
C GLN A 42 -2.04 12.90 9.85
N PRO A 43 -1.08 13.86 9.76
CA PRO A 43 -0.25 14.00 8.58
C PRO A 43 0.62 12.75 8.36
N SER A 44 0.61 12.20 7.15
CA SER A 44 1.50 11.09 6.77
C SER A 44 2.58 11.54 5.80
N ASN A 45 3.68 10.79 5.76
CA ASN A 45 4.70 11.00 4.74
C ASN A 45 4.09 10.68 3.37
N SER A 46 4.11 11.67 2.47
CA SER A 46 3.59 11.49 1.11
C SER A 46 4.51 10.57 0.31
N PRO A 47 3.99 9.51 -0.31
CA PRO A 47 4.78 8.67 -1.21
C PRO A 47 5.27 9.49 -2.42
N GLN A 48 6.42 9.07 -2.98
CA GLN A 48 6.93 9.67 -4.22
C GLN A 48 6.06 9.27 -5.42
N GLY A 49 6.07 10.12 -6.46
CA GLY A 49 5.32 9.87 -7.68
C GLY A 49 3.88 10.40 -7.66
N GLN A 50 3.07 9.95 -8.59
CA GLN A 50 1.66 10.31 -8.73
C GLN A 50 0.79 9.15 -8.23
N THR A 51 0.19 9.32 -7.05
CA THR A 51 -0.61 8.26 -6.41
C THR A 51 -2.05 8.71 -6.25
N THR A 52 -2.97 7.84 -6.65
CA THR A 52 -4.40 7.96 -6.34
C THR A 52 -4.74 6.89 -5.31
N THR A 53 -5.25 7.31 -4.17
CA THR A 53 -5.65 6.43 -3.07
C THR A 53 -7.14 6.52 -2.84
N ARG A 54 -7.78 5.38 -2.59
CA ARG A 54 -9.15 5.27 -2.09
C ARG A 54 -9.11 4.34 -0.90
N LEU A 55 -9.63 4.79 0.21
CA LEU A 55 -9.63 4.06 1.46
C LEU A 55 -11.03 4.16 2.06
N VAL A 56 -11.53 3.03 2.56
CA VAL A 56 -12.72 2.97 3.41
C VAL A 56 -12.39 2.14 4.63
N GLY A 57 -12.98 2.47 5.75
CA GLY A 57 -12.80 1.69 6.96
C GLY A 57 -13.90 1.93 7.98
N LEU A 58 -13.91 1.04 8.93
CA LEU A 58 -14.77 1.12 10.11
C LEU A 58 -13.98 0.74 11.35
N HIS A 59 -14.37 1.34 12.45
CA HIS A 59 -13.95 0.96 13.78
C HIS A 59 -15.19 0.84 14.66
N LEU A 60 -15.36 -0.31 15.29
CA LEU A 60 -16.48 -0.63 16.17
C LEU A 60 -15.94 -1.07 17.53
N ASP A 61 -16.33 -0.33 18.56
CA ASP A 61 -16.20 -0.75 19.95
C ASP A 61 -17.61 -1.01 20.51
N THR A 62 -17.81 -2.15 21.12
CA THR A 62 -19.07 -2.46 21.79
C THR A 62 -18.82 -3.16 23.11
N GLU A 63 -19.66 -2.85 24.10
CA GLU A 63 -19.68 -3.53 25.39
C GLU A 63 -21.10 -3.77 25.85
N ASP A 64 -21.34 -4.87 26.53
CA ASP A 64 -22.64 -5.08 27.18
C ASP A 64 -22.77 -4.25 28.47
N LYS A 65 -24.00 -4.06 28.95
CA LYS A 65 -24.31 -3.25 30.15
C LYS A 65 -23.53 -3.62 31.41
N ASN A 66 -23.14 -4.89 31.53
CA ASN A 66 -22.40 -5.41 32.68
C ASN A 66 -20.90 -5.52 32.42
N LYS A 67 -20.42 -5.08 31.25
CA LYS A 67 -19.03 -5.23 30.78
C LYS A 67 -18.54 -6.68 30.80
N VAL A 68 -19.46 -7.61 30.60
CA VAL A 68 -19.18 -9.04 30.52
C VAL A 68 -18.59 -9.38 29.16
N VAL A 69 -19.11 -8.74 28.11
CA VAL A 69 -18.59 -8.87 26.73
C VAL A 69 -18.13 -7.50 26.27
N THR A 70 -16.91 -7.45 25.76
CA THR A 70 -16.39 -6.30 25.02
C THR A 70 -15.86 -6.79 23.69
N ASP A 71 -16.13 -6.08 22.62
CA ASP A 71 -15.68 -6.41 21.28
C ASP A 71 -15.19 -5.16 20.56
N ASN A 72 -14.03 -5.29 19.92
CA ASN A 72 -13.41 -4.26 19.11
C ASN A 72 -13.16 -4.83 17.71
N ILE A 73 -13.65 -4.15 16.70
CA ILE A 73 -13.48 -4.52 15.29
C ILE A 73 -12.91 -3.35 14.53
N ASP A 74 -11.77 -3.57 13.88
CA ASP A 74 -11.15 -2.68 12.92
C ASP A 74 -11.17 -3.32 11.54
N ALA A 75 -11.74 -2.65 10.55
CA ALA A 75 -11.69 -3.11 9.17
C ALA A 75 -11.35 -1.97 8.24
N THR A 76 -10.43 -2.23 7.30
CA THR A 76 -10.00 -1.27 6.29
C THR A 76 -9.88 -1.93 4.93
N ALA A 77 -10.21 -1.18 3.88
CA ALA A 77 -9.93 -1.55 2.51
C ALA A 77 -9.32 -0.36 1.76
N THR A 78 -8.19 -0.59 1.11
CA THR A 78 -7.41 0.44 0.42
C THR A 78 -7.14 0.03 -1.01
N TRP A 79 -7.39 0.92 -1.95
CA TRP A 79 -7.01 0.82 -3.36
C TRP A 79 -6.01 1.92 -3.68
N THR A 80 -4.87 1.56 -4.21
CA THR A 80 -3.82 2.49 -4.62
C THR A 80 -3.49 2.29 -6.08
N ASP A 81 -3.44 3.37 -6.84
CA ASP A 81 -2.97 3.41 -8.23
C ASP A 81 -1.85 4.44 -8.30
N ALA A 82 -0.61 3.96 -8.46
CA ALA A 82 0.59 4.78 -8.46
C ALA A 82 1.28 4.72 -9.81
N VAL A 83 1.74 5.87 -10.28
CA VAL A 83 2.58 6.01 -11.46
C VAL A 83 3.82 6.79 -11.08
N ASP A 84 4.96 6.17 -11.26
CA ASP A 84 6.27 6.80 -11.05
C ASP A 84 7.06 6.78 -12.35
N GLU A 85 7.53 7.94 -12.77
CA GLU A 85 8.35 8.12 -13.95
C GLU A 85 9.65 8.79 -13.54
N MET A 86 10.75 8.07 -13.73
CA MET A 86 12.09 8.58 -13.45
C MET A 86 12.87 8.70 -14.76
N ARG A 87 13.51 9.83 -14.97
CA ARG A 87 14.41 10.09 -16.09
C ARG A 87 15.78 10.49 -15.56
N SER A 88 16.83 9.95 -16.19
CA SER A 88 18.21 10.26 -15.82
C SER A 88 19.07 10.46 -17.05
N ALA A 89 19.95 11.45 -16.97
CA ALA A 89 21.05 11.68 -17.90
C ALA A 89 22.35 11.67 -17.12
N SER A 90 23.35 10.99 -17.62
CA SER A 90 24.70 11.06 -17.07
C SER A 90 25.73 11.10 -18.21
N GLU A 91 26.81 11.80 -17.96
CA GLU A 91 27.90 12.01 -18.87
C GLU A 91 29.22 11.65 -18.18
N SER A 92 30.06 10.95 -18.89
CA SER A 92 31.40 10.56 -18.42
C SER A 92 32.42 10.95 -19.46
N PHE A 93 33.38 11.75 -19.07
CA PHE A 93 34.45 12.24 -19.91
C PHE A 93 35.74 11.47 -19.56
N ALA A 94 36.26 10.76 -20.51
CA ALA A 94 37.46 9.96 -20.34
C ALA A 94 38.44 10.16 -21.53
N SER A 95 39.69 9.88 -21.31
CA SER A 95 40.74 9.96 -22.36
C SER A 95 40.50 9.02 -23.54
N GLY A 96 39.66 7.98 -23.35
CA GLY A 96 39.28 7.02 -24.40
C GLY A 96 37.99 7.37 -25.15
N GLY A 97 37.39 8.53 -24.89
CA GLY A 97 36.14 8.99 -25.49
C GLY A 97 35.05 9.30 -24.44
N ASN A 98 34.15 10.16 -24.83
CA ASN A 98 33.03 10.56 -23.96
C ASN A 98 31.90 9.53 -24.06
N ILE A 99 31.22 9.34 -22.95
CA ILE A 99 30.08 8.41 -22.84
C ILE A 99 28.86 9.17 -22.30
N PHE A 100 27.78 9.16 -23.08
CA PHE A 100 26.51 9.79 -22.72
C PHE A 100 25.49 8.71 -22.46
N ARG A 101 24.91 8.69 -21.26
CA ARG A 101 23.86 7.73 -20.88
C ARG A 101 22.54 8.44 -20.70
N ARG A 102 21.47 7.84 -21.21
CA ARG A 102 20.10 8.28 -20.99
C ARG A 102 19.28 7.09 -20.50
N SER A 103 18.48 7.30 -19.47
CA SER A 103 17.60 6.26 -18.97
C SER A 103 16.24 6.84 -18.61
N MET A 104 15.23 6.02 -18.77
CA MET A 104 13.87 6.31 -18.38
C MET A 104 13.25 5.03 -17.80
N SER A 105 12.65 5.14 -16.63
CA SER A 105 11.83 4.08 -16.05
C SER A 105 10.43 4.59 -15.80
N LEU A 106 9.45 3.79 -16.18
CA LEU A 106 8.04 4.01 -15.90
C LEU A 106 7.53 2.82 -15.11
N ASN A 107 7.12 3.08 -13.87
CA ASN A 107 6.54 2.09 -12.98
C ASN A 107 5.07 2.41 -12.76
N ARG A 108 4.19 1.43 -12.97
CA ARG A 108 2.75 1.52 -12.69
C ARG A 108 2.38 0.42 -11.73
N GLN A 109 1.94 0.83 -10.55
CA GLN A 109 1.56 -0.08 -9.48
C GLN A 109 0.08 0.09 -9.15
N LYS A 110 -0.63 -1.04 -9.02
CA LYS A 110 -2.01 -1.09 -8.55
C LYS A 110 -2.10 -2.08 -7.41
N ASP A 111 -2.47 -1.57 -6.26
CA ASP A 111 -2.60 -2.35 -5.05
C ASP A 111 -4.04 -2.30 -4.53
N PHE A 112 -4.50 -3.45 -4.08
CA PHE A 112 -5.67 -3.58 -3.23
C PHE A 112 -5.25 -4.29 -1.96
N ARG A 113 -5.60 -3.73 -0.81
CA ARG A 113 -5.38 -4.33 0.51
C ARG A 113 -6.67 -4.24 1.29
N ALA A 114 -7.02 -5.33 1.97
CA ALA A 114 -8.10 -5.36 2.93
C ALA A 114 -7.61 -6.04 4.20
N SER A 115 -7.90 -5.44 5.34
CA SER A 115 -7.59 -6.00 6.66
C SER A 115 -8.81 -5.94 7.56
N LEU A 116 -8.95 -6.95 8.39
CA LEU A 116 -9.93 -7.01 9.47
C LEU A 116 -9.22 -7.52 10.71
N GLN A 117 -9.35 -6.78 11.79
CA GLN A 117 -8.88 -7.18 13.11
C GLN A 117 -10.06 -7.18 14.06
N ASN A 118 -10.18 -8.20 14.88
CA ASN A 118 -11.19 -8.32 15.91
C ASN A 118 -10.55 -8.73 17.23
N ASN A 119 -10.93 -8.06 18.30
CA ASN A 119 -10.52 -8.37 19.66
C ASN A 119 -11.75 -8.46 20.55
N MET A 120 -12.15 -9.69 20.85
CA MET A 120 -13.28 -9.97 21.72
C MET A 120 -12.83 -10.43 23.10
N ARG A 121 -13.47 -9.93 24.14
CA ARG A 121 -13.28 -10.37 25.52
C ARG A 121 -14.62 -10.72 26.16
N LEU A 122 -14.64 -11.87 26.81
CA LEU A 122 -15.73 -12.32 27.65
C LEU A 122 -15.20 -12.49 29.06
N ARG A 123 -15.87 -11.92 30.05
CA ARG A 123 -15.49 -12.08 31.46
C ARG A 123 -16.73 -12.20 32.34
N THR A 124 -16.99 -13.39 32.82
CA THR A 124 -17.97 -13.68 33.87
C THR A 124 -17.26 -14.04 35.18
N GLY A 125 -17.99 -14.27 36.25
CA GLY A 125 -17.38 -14.70 37.54
C GLY A 125 -16.48 -15.94 37.40
N ASN A 126 -16.87 -16.91 36.58
CA ASN A 126 -16.18 -18.20 36.45
C ASN A 126 -15.53 -18.41 35.08
N ILE A 127 -15.90 -17.66 34.06
CA ILE A 127 -15.42 -17.82 32.69
C ILE A 127 -14.71 -16.54 32.25
N GLY A 128 -13.54 -16.68 31.67
CA GLY A 128 -12.88 -15.61 30.92
C GLY A 128 -12.41 -16.13 29.57
N MET A 129 -12.59 -15.32 28.54
CA MET A 129 -12.08 -15.59 27.20
C MET A 129 -11.57 -14.30 26.58
N THR A 130 -10.48 -14.40 25.87
CA THR A 130 -9.96 -13.35 24.98
C THR A 130 -9.67 -13.99 23.63
N SER A 131 -10.15 -13.38 22.58
CA SER A 131 -10.02 -13.87 21.22
C SER A 131 -9.52 -12.76 20.32
N TRP A 132 -8.43 -12.99 19.58
CA TRP A 132 -7.91 -12.12 18.55
C TRP A 132 -8.01 -12.83 17.20
N THR A 133 -8.62 -12.14 16.26
CA THR A 133 -8.71 -12.58 14.87
C THR A 133 -8.10 -11.50 13.98
N SER A 134 -7.24 -11.90 13.05
CA SER A 134 -6.74 -11.03 11.99
C SER A 134 -6.93 -11.70 10.64
N LEU A 135 -7.49 -10.95 9.70
CA LEU A 135 -7.64 -11.35 8.30
C LEU A 135 -6.99 -10.27 7.44
N ASP A 136 -6.06 -10.68 6.59
CA ASP A 136 -5.38 -9.77 5.67
C ASP A 136 -5.43 -10.32 4.25
N TYR A 137 -5.82 -9.48 3.31
CA TYR A 137 -5.79 -9.78 1.89
C TYR A 137 -5.03 -8.70 1.13
N SER A 138 -4.13 -9.10 0.25
CA SER A 138 -3.47 -8.19 -0.66
C SER A 138 -3.46 -8.71 -2.10
N ASN A 139 -3.62 -7.79 -3.05
CA ASN A 139 -3.50 -8.05 -4.48
C ASN A 139 -2.74 -6.88 -5.11
N SER A 140 -1.52 -7.15 -5.51
CA SER A 140 -0.61 -6.17 -6.11
C SER A 140 -0.32 -6.53 -7.57
N ARG A 141 -0.30 -5.50 -8.42
CA ARG A 141 0.13 -5.61 -9.82
C ARG A 141 1.12 -4.50 -10.08
N ASN A 142 2.30 -4.89 -10.53
CA ASN A 142 3.36 -3.97 -10.91
C ASN A 142 3.73 -4.16 -12.38
N ASN A 143 3.76 -3.07 -13.12
CA ASN A 143 4.20 -3.02 -14.52
C ASN A 143 5.34 -2.00 -14.62
N ALA A 144 6.56 -2.49 -14.72
CA ALA A 144 7.74 -1.65 -14.87
C ALA A 144 8.29 -1.77 -16.29
N ASN A 145 8.59 -0.63 -16.90
CA ASN A 145 9.27 -0.52 -18.19
C ASN A 145 10.48 0.39 -18.02
N SER A 146 11.66 -0.14 -18.21
CA SER A 146 12.92 0.60 -18.14
C SER A 146 13.64 0.54 -19.47
N ARG A 147 14.05 1.70 -19.97
CA ARG A 147 14.87 1.85 -21.18
C ARG A 147 16.13 2.61 -20.85
N LYS A 148 17.25 2.09 -21.32
CA LYS A 148 18.58 2.69 -21.15
C LYS A 148 19.30 2.66 -22.49
N ALA A 149 19.98 3.75 -22.81
CA ALA A 149 20.86 3.81 -23.97
C ALA A 149 22.14 4.58 -23.64
N THR A 150 23.21 4.18 -24.29
CA THR A 150 24.55 4.77 -24.20
C THR A 150 24.98 5.21 -25.61
N TYR A 151 25.53 6.41 -25.68
CA TYR A 151 25.94 7.07 -26.92
C TYR A 151 27.38 7.50 -26.81
N ASP A 152 28.08 7.51 -27.94
CA ASP A 152 29.45 8.03 -28.09
C ASP A 152 29.53 9.55 -28.27
N ASN A 153 28.41 10.17 -28.69
CA ASN A 153 28.25 11.61 -28.82
C ASN A 153 26.99 12.11 -28.08
N ASP A 154 26.96 13.39 -27.75
CA ASP A 154 25.85 13.98 -27.01
C ASP A 154 24.54 13.91 -27.81
N PRO A 155 23.55 13.15 -27.32
CA PRO A 155 22.22 13.03 -27.97
C PRO A 155 21.28 14.19 -27.66
N SER A 156 21.63 15.16 -26.80
CA SER A 156 20.74 16.21 -26.33
C SER A 156 20.21 17.12 -27.44
N ARG A 157 20.94 17.23 -28.55
CA ARG A 157 20.52 17.99 -29.76
C ARG A 157 19.26 17.41 -30.43
N PHE A 158 18.88 16.18 -30.14
CA PHE A 158 17.70 15.50 -30.70
C PHE A 158 16.46 15.57 -29.84
N GLY A 159 16.51 16.30 -28.72
CA GLY A 159 15.37 16.57 -27.87
C GLY A 159 15.55 16.16 -26.42
N SER A 160 14.43 16.03 -25.70
CA SER A 160 14.39 15.59 -24.31
C SER A 160 14.82 14.14 -24.15
N ILE A 161 15.14 13.72 -22.92
CA ILE A 161 15.50 12.33 -22.61
C ILE A 161 14.47 11.34 -23.15
N LYS A 162 13.18 11.67 -23.04
CA LYS A 162 12.09 10.82 -23.55
C LYS A 162 12.12 10.72 -25.06
N GLU A 163 12.22 11.83 -25.76
CA GLU A 163 12.25 11.87 -27.23
C GLU A 163 13.48 11.14 -27.79
N VAL A 164 14.64 11.34 -27.17
CA VAL A 164 15.87 10.64 -27.53
C VAL A 164 15.71 9.13 -27.36
N LEU A 165 15.16 8.67 -26.24
CA LEU A 165 14.95 7.23 -25.99
C LEU A 165 13.84 6.67 -26.89
N ASP A 166 12.75 7.39 -27.12
CA ASP A 166 11.68 6.95 -28.03
C ASP A 166 12.24 6.78 -29.45
N SER A 167 13.02 7.73 -29.94
CA SER A 167 13.70 7.62 -31.24
C SER A 167 14.71 6.47 -31.30
N THR A 168 15.43 6.22 -30.21
CA THR A 168 16.41 5.12 -30.11
C THR A 168 15.77 3.74 -30.19
N PHE A 169 14.56 3.57 -29.64
CA PHE A 169 13.92 2.26 -29.54
C PHE A 169 12.83 2.01 -30.61
N PHE A 170 12.23 3.06 -31.18
CA PHE A 170 11.03 2.92 -32.02
C PHE A 170 11.18 3.54 -33.41
N ALA A 171 12.23 4.28 -33.70
CA ALA A 171 12.46 4.83 -35.04
C ALA A 171 13.32 3.89 -35.89
N ASP A 172 12.84 3.54 -37.06
CA ASP A 172 13.58 2.66 -38.00
C ASP A 172 14.72 3.37 -38.71
N THR A 173 14.65 4.68 -38.87
CA THR A 173 15.68 5.51 -39.49
C THR A 173 15.88 6.78 -38.68
N ASN A 174 17.02 6.87 -37.98
CA ASN A 174 17.35 8.05 -37.18
C ASN A 174 18.88 8.24 -37.14
N PRO A 175 19.42 9.48 -37.31
CA PRO A 175 20.83 9.79 -37.11
C PRO A 175 21.38 9.34 -35.75
N LEU A 176 20.52 9.24 -34.73
CA LEU A 176 20.90 8.71 -33.40
C LEU A 176 21.42 7.27 -33.45
N LEU A 177 20.96 6.43 -34.40
CA LEU A 177 21.34 5.03 -34.46
C LEU A 177 22.82 4.82 -34.66
N SER A 178 23.48 5.73 -35.40
CA SER A 178 24.94 5.67 -35.60
C SER A 178 25.78 6.05 -34.37
N MET A 179 25.15 6.68 -33.37
CA MET A 179 25.79 7.12 -32.12
C MET A 179 25.60 6.15 -30.98
N ILE A 180 24.78 5.12 -31.17
CA ILE A 180 24.39 4.20 -30.09
C ILE A 180 25.50 3.15 -29.92
N THR A 181 26.12 3.10 -28.75
CA THR A 181 27.06 2.04 -28.37
C THR A 181 26.38 0.89 -27.66
N ASN A 182 25.30 1.16 -26.89
CA ASN A 182 24.50 0.13 -26.22
C ASN A 182 23.08 0.62 -25.98
N ARG A 183 22.12 -0.29 -26.06
CA ARG A 183 20.74 -0.05 -25.64
C ARG A 183 20.14 -1.27 -24.98
N SER A 184 19.35 -1.08 -23.95
CA SER A 184 18.63 -2.14 -23.26
C SER A 184 17.23 -1.70 -22.84
N GLN A 185 16.27 -2.61 -23.00
CA GLN A 185 14.90 -2.44 -22.51
C GLN A 185 14.58 -3.62 -21.62
N SER A 186 13.96 -3.32 -20.47
CA SER A 186 13.43 -4.32 -19.56
C SER A 186 11.95 -4.01 -19.30
N ILE A 187 11.12 -5.03 -19.43
CA ILE A 187 9.70 -4.97 -19.08
C ILE A 187 9.45 -6.05 -18.07
N SER A 188 8.91 -5.69 -16.91
CA SER A 188 8.44 -6.65 -15.90
C SER A 188 6.97 -6.46 -15.61
N LEU A 189 6.28 -7.58 -15.43
CA LEU A 189 4.88 -7.68 -15.09
C LEU A 189 4.76 -8.60 -13.88
N ASP A 190 4.67 -8.00 -12.70
CA ASP A 190 4.59 -8.75 -11.46
C ASP A 190 3.16 -8.73 -10.94
N ARG A 191 2.69 -9.87 -10.48
CA ARG A 191 1.40 -10.03 -9.81
C ARG A 191 1.62 -10.81 -8.53
N TYR A 192 1.15 -10.23 -7.46
CA TYR A 192 1.21 -10.86 -6.16
C TYR A 192 -0.17 -10.87 -5.53
N ARG A 193 -0.57 -12.01 -4.97
CA ARG A 193 -1.77 -12.14 -4.16
C ARG A 193 -1.42 -12.90 -2.90
N SER A 194 -1.87 -12.41 -1.78
CA SER A 194 -1.77 -13.11 -0.52
C SER A 194 -3.08 -13.00 0.25
N PHE A 195 -3.36 -14.03 0.99
CA PHE A 195 -4.38 -14.05 2.02
C PHE A 195 -3.74 -14.66 3.27
N SER A 196 -3.91 -14.00 4.40
CA SER A 196 -3.52 -14.55 5.68
C SER A 196 -4.67 -14.42 6.67
N ALA A 197 -4.82 -15.43 7.50
CA ALA A 197 -5.76 -15.46 8.59
C ALA A 197 -5.05 -15.96 9.84
N SER A 198 -5.25 -15.29 10.95
CA SER A 198 -4.77 -15.75 12.25
C SER A 198 -5.87 -15.66 13.29
N GLN A 199 -5.88 -16.64 14.15
CA GLN A 199 -6.79 -16.74 15.28
C GLN A 199 -5.97 -17.12 16.52
N ASP A 200 -6.13 -16.35 17.60
CA ASP A 200 -5.59 -16.65 18.91
C ASP A 200 -6.71 -16.52 19.94
N THR A 201 -7.00 -17.59 20.65
CA THR A 201 -8.06 -17.61 21.64
C THR A 201 -7.55 -18.25 22.92
N TRP A 202 -7.60 -17.49 24.00
CA TRP A 202 -7.34 -17.96 25.33
C TRP A 202 -8.60 -17.91 26.15
N ALA A 203 -8.93 -19.02 26.82
CA ALA A 203 -10.11 -19.13 27.66
C ALA A 203 -9.78 -19.84 28.97
N PHE A 204 -10.49 -19.48 30.02
CA PHE A 204 -10.42 -20.21 31.29
C PHE A 204 -11.80 -20.41 31.90
N TYR A 205 -11.89 -21.48 32.69
CA TYR A 205 -13.03 -21.77 33.56
C TYR A 205 -12.55 -22.05 34.97
N LYS A 206 -13.10 -21.31 35.94
CA LYS A 206 -12.87 -21.55 37.37
C LYS A 206 -13.82 -22.62 37.87
N LEU A 207 -13.28 -23.70 38.36
CA LEU A 207 -14.01 -24.84 38.92
C LEU A 207 -14.56 -24.50 40.32
N PRO A 208 -15.69 -25.11 40.78
CA PRO A 208 -16.30 -24.81 42.06
C PRO A 208 -15.39 -25.03 43.28
N TRP A 209 -14.37 -25.92 43.16
CA TRP A 209 -13.42 -26.24 44.21
C TRP A 209 -12.12 -25.42 44.16
N GLY A 210 -12.07 -24.36 43.28
CA GLY A 210 -10.98 -23.38 43.26
C GLY A 210 -9.93 -23.61 42.15
N ASP A 211 -9.90 -24.76 41.50
CA ASP A 211 -9.02 -25.00 40.35
C ASP A 211 -9.44 -24.21 39.11
N ARG A 212 -8.52 -24.13 38.17
CA ARG A 212 -8.73 -23.40 36.90
C ARG A 212 -8.37 -24.29 35.73
N LEU A 213 -9.33 -24.46 34.81
CA LEU A 213 -9.08 -25.06 33.50
C LEU A 213 -8.76 -23.93 32.50
N GLU A 214 -7.67 -24.10 31.76
CA GLU A 214 -7.26 -23.15 30.70
C GLU A 214 -7.20 -23.86 29.36
N ILE A 215 -7.65 -23.15 28.34
CA ILE A 215 -7.61 -23.58 26.93
C ILE A 215 -6.96 -22.47 26.13
N ASN A 216 -5.99 -22.82 25.30
CA ASN A 216 -5.36 -21.94 24.34
C ASN A 216 -5.48 -22.55 22.94
N ILE A 217 -6.05 -21.81 22.00
CA ILE A 217 -6.22 -22.20 20.60
C ILE A 217 -5.51 -21.16 19.74
N ASN A 218 -4.51 -21.59 19.00
CA ASN A 218 -3.78 -20.75 18.08
C ASN A 218 -3.79 -21.39 16.68
N GLY A 219 -4.10 -20.61 15.66
CA GLY A 219 -4.12 -21.05 14.28
C GLY A 219 -3.70 -19.94 13.33
N THR A 220 -2.89 -20.28 12.33
CA THR A 220 -2.49 -19.37 11.26
C THR A 220 -2.63 -20.07 9.91
N TYR A 221 -3.08 -19.33 8.92
CA TYR A 221 -3.17 -19.73 7.52
C TYR A 221 -2.58 -18.64 6.66
N SER A 222 -1.76 -18.98 5.66
CA SER A 222 -1.14 -18.05 4.73
C SER A 222 -0.97 -18.70 3.34
#